data_5bb5e540322b8053b1af2daecd34a63a
#
_entry.id   5bb5e540322b8053b1af2daecd34a63a
#
_cell.length_a   1.000
_cell.length_b   1.000
_cell.length_c   1.000
_cell.angle_alpha   90.00
_cell.angle_beta   90.00
_cell.angle_gamma   90.00
#
_symmetry.space_group_name_H-M   'P 1'
#
loop_
_entity.id
_entity.type
_entity.pdbx_description
1 polymer ?
#
loop_
_entity_poly.entity_id
_entity_poly.type
_entity_poly.pdbx_seq_one_letter_code
_entity_poly.pdbx_strand_id
1 'polypeptide(L)'
;MNTKLKKEIELIRYVRHSILDLTKQLNEVQLNHIPTGMKNNLVWNIGHMVFTQQMLCYTLGGLKPTIDMSYFAQFAPETTPSDFVTQQEIKKIRATFTDAFERLAFDIASGKLESYKSWSLPSGITIDSFQDAMITNAIHEGRHFGVIISLAKLMSQ
;
A
#
# COMPACT_ATOMS: atom_id res chain seq x y z
N MET A 1 -23.98 2.81 4.56
CA MET A 1 -22.59 3.06 4.13
C MET A 1 -22.18 4.40 4.71
N ASN A 2 -21.16 4.42 5.53
CA ASN A 2 -20.67 5.67 6.14
C ASN A 2 -20.20 6.60 5.00
N THR A 3 -20.97 7.66 4.72
CA THR A 3 -20.74 8.59 3.61
C THR A 3 -19.41 9.36 3.75
N LYS A 4 -18.83 9.37 4.95
CA LYS A 4 -17.64 10.17 5.28
C LYS A 4 -16.34 9.68 4.63
N LEU A 5 -16.23 8.40 4.24
CA LEU A 5 -15.00 7.83 3.65
C LEU A 5 -15.15 7.41 2.19
N LYS A 6 -16.31 7.70 1.59
CA LYS A 6 -16.59 7.28 0.19
C LYS A 6 -15.59 7.85 -0.81
N LYS A 7 -15.21 9.11 -0.61
CA LYS A 7 -14.30 9.81 -1.53
C LYS A 7 -12.87 9.31 -1.41
N GLU A 8 -12.40 9.05 -0.20
CA GLU A 8 -11.08 8.48 0.06
C GLU A 8 -10.95 7.08 -0.57
N ILE A 9 -11.99 6.24 -0.43
CA ILE A 9 -12.04 4.92 -1.06
C ILE A 9 -11.97 5.03 -2.58
N GLU A 10 -12.74 5.93 -3.20
CA GLU A 10 -12.73 6.15 -4.64
C GLU A 10 -11.34 6.60 -5.14
N LEU A 11 -10.70 7.55 -4.44
CA LEU A 11 -9.39 8.08 -4.81
C LEU A 11 -8.27 7.04 -4.67
N ILE A 12 -8.25 6.29 -3.58
CA ILE A 12 -7.25 5.22 -3.38
C ILE A 12 -7.44 4.11 -4.42
N ARG A 13 -8.67 3.72 -4.71
CA ARG A 13 -8.96 2.73 -5.77
C ARG A 13 -8.45 3.22 -7.13
N TYR A 14 -8.69 4.48 -7.47
CA TYR A 14 -8.15 5.09 -8.69
C TYR A 14 -6.62 5.03 -8.74
N VAL A 15 -5.94 5.40 -7.65
CA VAL A 15 -4.46 5.34 -7.56
C VAL A 15 -3.97 3.91 -7.78
N ARG A 16 -4.57 2.92 -7.12
CA ARG A 16 -4.17 1.51 -7.25
C ARG A 16 -4.39 0.95 -8.64
N HIS A 17 -5.52 1.23 -9.27
CA HIS A 17 -5.74 0.84 -10.67
C HIS A 17 -4.73 1.50 -11.61
N SER A 18 -4.44 2.80 -11.42
CA SER A 18 -3.44 3.52 -12.21
C SER A 18 -2.04 2.90 -12.08
N ILE A 19 -1.64 2.46 -10.88
CA ILE A 19 -0.37 1.77 -10.63
C ILE A 19 -0.32 0.44 -11.40
N LEU A 20 -1.38 -0.36 -11.33
CA LEU A 20 -1.44 -1.63 -12.04
C LEU A 20 -1.38 -1.43 -13.55
N ASP A 21 -2.08 -0.42 -14.08
CA ASP A 21 -2.05 -0.07 -15.49
C ASP A 21 -0.68 0.43 -15.98
N LEU A 22 -0.03 1.31 -15.20
CA LEU A 22 1.30 1.81 -15.50
C LEU A 22 2.37 0.71 -15.56
N THR A 23 2.20 -0.32 -14.74
CA THR A 23 3.21 -1.38 -14.57
C THR A 23 2.87 -2.68 -15.31
N LYS A 24 1.71 -2.76 -15.99
CA LYS A 24 1.22 -4.01 -16.61
C LYS A 24 2.11 -4.57 -17.73
N GLN A 25 2.79 -3.68 -18.47
CA GLN A 25 3.65 -4.04 -19.60
C GLN A 25 5.10 -4.30 -19.19
N LEU A 26 5.46 -4.01 -17.94
CA LEU A 26 6.81 -4.23 -17.44
C LEU A 26 7.03 -5.71 -17.10
N ASN A 27 8.16 -6.24 -17.53
CA ASN A 27 8.57 -7.61 -17.20
C ASN A 27 9.15 -7.69 -15.78
N GLU A 28 9.41 -8.90 -15.29
CA GLU A 28 9.91 -9.10 -13.94
C GLU A 28 11.28 -8.46 -13.68
N VAL A 29 12.16 -8.40 -14.69
CA VAL A 29 13.47 -7.75 -14.56
C VAL A 29 13.30 -6.24 -14.35
N GLN A 30 12.45 -5.60 -15.15
CA GLN A 30 12.14 -4.18 -15.03
C GLN A 30 11.46 -3.86 -13.68
N LEU A 31 10.57 -4.73 -13.20
CA LEU A 31 9.86 -4.56 -11.93
C LEU A 31 10.80 -4.68 -10.70
N ASN A 32 11.85 -5.52 -10.82
CA ASN A 32 12.86 -5.72 -9.77
C ASN A 32 14.04 -4.74 -9.86
N HIS A 33 14.20 -4.01 -10.97
CA HIS A 33 15.34 -3.12 -11.15
C HIS A 33 15.33 -1.95 -10.18
N ILE A 34 16.46 -1.69 -9.53
CA ILE A 34 16.68 -0.51 -8.68
C ILE A 34 17.51 0.48 -9.47
N PRO A 35 16.94 1.61 -9.94
CA PRO A 35 17.71 2.61 -10.68
C PRO A 35 18.79 3.27 -9.81
N THR A 36 19.87 3.74 -10.43
CA THR A 36 20.93 4.46 -9.75
C THR A 36 20.36 5.66 -8.96
N GLY A 37 20.74 5.77 -7.69
CA GLY A 37 20.27 6.81 -6.78
C GLY A 37 18.93 6.51 -6.08
N MET A 38 18.26 5.39 -6.43
CA MET A 38 17.06 4.92 -5.73
C MET A 38 17.40 3.82 -4.73
N LYS A 39 16.58 3.67 -3.68
CA LYS A 39 16.73 2.59 -2.68
C LYS A 39 15.87 1.38 -2.99
N ASN A 40 14.76 1.58 -3.67
CA ASN A 40 13.72 0.57 -3.84
C ASN A 40 13.26 0.48 -5.30
N ASN A 41 12.78 -0.70 -5.69
CA ASN A 41 12.21 -0.99 -7.00
C ASN A 41 10.68 -0.86 -7.02
N LEU A 42 10.06 -1.15 -8.19
CA LEU A 42 8.61 -1.09 -8.35
C LEU A 42 7.87 -2.13 -7.51
N VAL A 43 8.37 -3.38 -7.46
CA VAL A 43 7.76 -4.45 -6.68
C VAL A 43 7.73 -4.09 -5.20
N TRP A 44 8.86 -3.60 -4.68
CA TRP A 44 8.95 -3.19 -3.28
C TRP A 44 7.93 -2.08 -2.95
N ASN A 45 7.80 -1.07 -3.82
CA ASN A 45 6.82 0.01 -3.60
C ASN A 45 5.38 -0.51 -3.54
N ILE A 46 5.00 -1.43 -4.43
CA ILE A 46 3.65 -2.03 -4.43
C ILE A 46 3.43 -2.86 -3.15
N GLY A 47 4.39 -3.69 -2.77
CA GLY A 47 4.33 -4.49 -1.53
C GLY A 47 4.28 -3.61 -0.28
N HIS A 48 5.06 -2.52 -0.26
CA HIS A 48 5.10 -1.56 0.84
C HIS A 48 3.75 -0.84 1.03
N MET A 49 3.06 -0.50 -0.04
CA MET A 49 1.71 0.08 0.06
C MET A 49 0.71 -0.91 0.69
N VAL A 50 0.82 -2.20 0.38
CA VAL A 50 0.00 -3.25 1.03
C VAL A 50 0.33 -3.34 2.52
N PHE A 51 1.63 -3.45 2.86
CA PHE A 51 2.09 -3.54 4.25
C PHE A 51 1.60 -2.33 5.07
N THR A 52 1.84 -1.12 4.56
CA THR A 52 1.51 0.12 5.26
C THR A 52 0.00 0.29 5.46
N GLN A 53 -0.82 -0.04 4.46
CA GLN A 53 -2.27 -0.05 4.62
C GLN A 53 -2.71 -0.95 5.78
N GLN A 54 -2.15 -2.15 5.89
CA GLN A 54 -2.49 -3.08 6.97
C GLN A 54 -2.02 -2.57 8.34
N MET A 55 -0.83 -1.96 8.38
CA MET A 55 -0.34 -1.33 9.60
C MET A 55 -1.25 -0.17 10.03
N LEU A 56 -1.49 0.80 9.15
CA LEU A 56 -2.26 2.01 9.46
C LEU A 56 -3.72 1.70 9.76
N CYS A 57 -4.37 0.90 8.91
CA CYS A 57 -5.81 0.71 8.99
C CYS A 57 -6.25 -0.40 9.96
N TYR A 58 -5.34 -1.28 10.38
CA TYR A 58 -5.67 -2.39 11.28
C TYR A 58 -4.74 -2.45 12.49
N THR A 59 -3.47 -2.79 12.31
CA THR A 59 -2.56 -3.17 13.41
C THR A 59 -2.39 -2.06 14.44
N LEU A 60 -2.07 -0.85 14.01
CA LEU A 60 -1.84 0.29 14.91
C LEU A 60 -3.13 0.73 15.62
N GLY A 61 -4.28 0.55 14.98
CA GLY A 61 -5.58 0.76 15.58
C GLY A 61 -6.06 -0.39 16.50
N GLY A 62 -5.20 -1.40 16.75
CA GLY A 62 -5.52 -2.53 17.61
C GLY A 62 -6.41 -3.60 16.98
N LEU A 63 -6.50 -3.61 15.64
CA LEU A 63 -7.29 -4.56 14.85
C LEU A 63 -6.38 -5.62 14.21
N LYS A 64 -6.94 -6.80 13.92
CA LYS A 64 -6.22 -7.88 13.26
C LYS A 64 -6.07 -7.58 11.75
N PRO A 65 -4.85 -7.63 11.19
CA PRO A 65 -4.64 -7.53 9.74
C PRO A 65 -5.41 -8.60 8.96
N THR A 66 -5.69 -8.30 7.70
CA THR A 66 -6.45 -9.19 6.81
C THR A 66 -5.56 -9.99 5.85
N ILE A 67 -4.25 -9.81 5.93
CA ILE A 67 -3.24 -10.50 5.13
C ILE A 67 -2.21 -11.19 6.02
N ASP A 68 -1.36 -12.03 5.43
CA ASP A 68 -0.17 -12.58 6.07
C ASP A 68 0.92 -11.50 6.19
N MET A 69 0.99 -10.86 7.35
CA MET A 69 1.98 -9.81 7.63
C MET A 69 3.42 -10.32 7.64
N SER A 70 3.65 -11.61 7.92
CA SER A 70 4.99 -12.20 7.92
C SER A 70 5.57 -12.22 6.50
N TYR A 71 4.76 -12.57 5.50
CA TYR A 71 5.16 -12.49 4.10
C TYR A 71 5.45 -11.07 3.64
N PHE A 72 4.63 -10.10 4.07
CA PHE A 72 4.80 -8.70 3.69
C PHE A 72 5.84 -7.93 4.52
N ALA A 73 6.44 -8.52 5.56
CA ALA A 73 7.46 -7.88 6.41
C ALA A 73 8.71 -7.43 5.62
N GLN A 74 9.03 -8.10 4.52
CA GLN A 74 10.11 -7.70 3.59
C GLN A 74 9.88 -6.33 2.92
N PHE A 75 8.66 -5.82 2.95
CA PHE A 75 8.26 -4.52 2.41
C PHE A 75 7.99 -3.49 3.51
N ALA A 76 8.38 -3.76 4.76
CA ALA A 76 8.20 -2.83 5.88
C ALA A 76 9.03 -1.54 5.68
N PRO A 77 8.70 -0.43 6.38
CA PRO A 77 9.58 0.75 6.43
C PRO A 77 11.01 0.35 6.80
N GLU A 78 12.01 1.08 6.30
CA GLU A 78 13.46 0.87 6.51
C GLU A 78 14.02 -0.39 5.85
N THR A 79 13.21 -1.25 5.20
CA THR A 79 13.72 -2.36 4.38
C THR A 79 14.09 -1.91 2.97
N THR A 80 14.91 -2.71 2.31
CA THR A 80 15.26 -2.59 0.88
C THR A 80 15.08 -3.95 0.21
N PRO A 81 14.88 -4.02 -1.12
CA PRO A 81 14.86 -5.29 -1.83
C PRO A 81 16.14 -6.07 -1.59
N SER A 82 16.05 -7.27 -1.00
CA SER A 82 17.17 -8.19 -0.76
C SER A 82 17.27 -9.27 -1.81
N ASP A 83 16.13 -9.70 -2.35
CA ASP A 83 16.02 -10.82 -3.25
C ASP A 83 15.23 -10.46 -4.52
N PHE A 84 15.46 -11.21 -5.58
CA PHE A 84 14.71 -11.09 -6.82
C PHE A 84 13.31 -11.69 -6.63
N VAL A 85 12.27 -10.89 -6.81
CA VAL A 85 10.87 -11.31 -6.68
C VAL A 85 10.43 -11.95 -8.00
N THR A 86 10.08 -13.23 -7.96
CA THR A 86 9.67 -13.99 -9.14
C THR A 86 8.34 -13.54 -9.72
N GLN A 87 8.06 -13.87 -10.98
CA GLN A 87 6.78 -13.57 -11.63
C GLN A 87 5.57 -14.11 -10.87
N GLN A 88 5.71 -15.28 -10.22
CA GLN A 88 4.64 -15.85 -9.40
C GLN A 88 4.36 -15.02 -8.15
N GLU A 89 5.42 -14.55 -7.49
CA GLU A 89 5.31 -13.66 -6.31
C GLU A 89 4.77 -12.29 -6.69
N ILE A 90 5.21 -11.72 -7.82
CA ILE A 90 4.67 -10.47 -8.36
C ILE A 90 3.16 -10.59 -8.60
N LYS A 91 2.69 -11.69 -9.16
CA LYS A 91 1.25 -11.95 -9.32
C LYS A 91 0.52 -11.99 -7.98
N LYS A 92 1.10 -12.67 -6.97
CA LYS A 92 0.56 -12.71 -5.60
C LYS A 92 0.50 -11.31 -4.97
N ILE A 93 1.58 -10.52 -5.08
CA ILE A 93 1.64 -9.16 -4.54
C ILE A 93 0.59 -8.27 -5.20
N ARG A 94 0.45 -8.31 -6.53
CA ARG A 94 -0.56 -7.54 -7.28
C ARG A 94 -2.00 -7.93 -6.92
N ALA A 95 -2.28 -9.23 -6.78
CA ALA A 95 -3.58 -9.70 -6.33
C ALA A 95 -3.87 -9.18 -4.91
N THR A 96 -2.93 -9.35 -3.97
CA THR A 96 -3.09 -8.85 -2.60
C THR A 96 -3.23 -7.32 -2.56
N PHE A 97 -2.55 -6.59 -3.44
CA PHE A 97 -2.66 -5.13 -3.56
C PHE A 97 -4.09 -4.68 -3.87
N THR A 98 -4.81 -5.42 -4.68
CA THR A 98 -6.23 -5.19 -4.98
C THR A 98 -7.13 -5.71 -3.86
N ASP A 99 -6.99 -6.99 -3.51
CA ASP A 99 -7.91 -7.70 -2.62
C ASP A 99 -7.90 -7.14 -1.19
N ALA A 100 -6.72 -6.78 -0.67
CA ALA A 100 -6.59 -6.18 0.65
C ALA A 100 -7.29 -4.82 0.73
N PHE A 101 -7.32 -4.05 -0.35
CA PHE A 101 -8.02 -2.78 -0.40
C PHE A 101 -9.53 -2.96 -0.51
N GLU A 102 -10.01 -3.87 -1.35
CA GLU A 102 -11.45 -4.16 -1.45
C GLU A 102 -11.98 -4.76 -0.14
N ARG A 103 -11.16 -5.56 0.55
CA ARG A 103 -11.48 -6.02 1.90
C ARG A 103 -11.58 -4.87 2.89
N LEU A 104 -10.67 -3.89 2.85
CA LEU A 104 -10.75 -2.69 3.69
C LEU A 104 -12.04 -1.91 3.43
N ALA A 105 -12.40 -1.70 2.16
CA ALA A 105 -13.64 -1.02 1.77
C ALA A 105 -14.89 -1.75 2.31
N PHE A 106 -14.88 -3.08 2.27
CA PHE A 106 -15.94 -3.91 2.87
C PHE A 106 -16.00 -3.77 4.40
N ASP A 107 -14.84 -3.83 5.08
CA ASP A 107 -14.75 -3.72 6.54
C ASP A 107 -15.20 -2.32 7.03
N ILE A 108 -14.94 -1.25 6.25
CA ILE A 108 -15.50 0.09 6.49
C ILE A 108 -17.03 0.08 6.39
N ALA A 109 -17.56 -0.51 5.32
CA ALA A 109 -18.99 -0.55 5.09
C ALA A 109 -19.75 -1.37 6.15
N SER A 110 -19.10 -2.37 6.74
CA SER A 110 -19.66 -3.23 7.78
C SER A 110 -19.56 -2.67 9.21
N GLY A 111 -18.91 -1.51 9.41
CA GLY A 111 -18.68 -0.93 10.75
C GLY A 111 -17.61 -1.63 11.58
N LYS A 112 -16.88 -2.60 11.03
CA LYS A 112 -15.87 -3.38 11.77
C LYS A 112 -14.73 -2.54 12.36
N LEU A 113 -14.50 -1.34 11.79
CA LEU A 113 -13.38 -0.47 12.14
C LEU A 113 -13.74 0.62 13.16
N GLU A 114 -14.94 0.56 13.75
CA GLU A 114 -15.42 1.53 14.76
C GLU A 114 -14.65 1.45 16.08
N SER A 115 -14.03 0.28 16.38
CA SER A 115 -13.22 0.07 17.59
C SER A 115 -11.75 0.49 17.44
N TYR A 116 -11.43 1.30 16.44
CA TYR A 116 -10.08 1.79 16.16
C TYR A 116 -9.49 2.56 17.35
N LYS A 117 -8.26 2.21 17.75
CA LYS A 117 -7.55 2.83 18.88
C LYS A 117 -6.60 3.92 18.39
N SER A 118 -6.47 4.98 19.19
CA SER A 118 -5.53 6.06 18.95
C SER A 118 -4.06 5.62 19.07
N TRP A 119 -3.20 6.22 18.25
CA TRP A 119 -1.75 6.06 18.28
C TRP A 119 -1.07 7.30 17.65
N SER A 120 0.27 7.46 17.81
CA SER A 120 0.98 8.62 17.30
C SER A 120 2.06 8.26 16.30
N LEU A 121 2.20 9.08 15.26
CA LEU A 121 3.33 9.02 14.34
C LEU A 121 4.64 9.44 15.06
N PRO A 122 5.82 9.03 14.56
CA PRO A 122 7.11 9.51 15.09
C PRO A 122 7.25 11.04 15.06
N SER A 123 6.53 11.73 14.18
CA SER A 123 6.46 13.19 14.11
C SER A 123 5.67 13.85 15.25
N GLY A 124 5.01 13.06 16.11
CA GLY A 124 4.13 13.54 17.17
C GLY A 124 2.69 13.80 16.74
N ILE A 125 2.34 13.61 15.46
CA ILE A 125 0.95 13.71 14.99
C ILE A 125 0.18 12.51 15.52
N THR A 126 -0.94 12.75 16.21
CA THR A 126 -1.83 11.72 16.73
C THR A 126 -2.88 11.34 15.70
N ILE A 127 -3.12 10.04 15.56
CA ILE A 127 -4.16 9.43 14.74
C ILE A 127 -5.23 8.93 15.72
N ASP A 128 -6.28 9.72 15.89
CA ASP A 128 -7.29 9.51 16.93
C ASP A 128 -8.47 8.66 16.47
N SER A 129 -8.60 8.50 15.16
CA SER A 129 -9.73 7.80 14.56
C SER A 129 -9.32 6.99 13.33
N PHE A 130 -10.17 6.04 12.95
CA PHE A 130 -10.03 5.35 11.68
C PHE A 130 -10.07 6.32 10.48
N GLN A 131 -10.81 7.42 10.57
CA GLN A 131 -10.84 8.44 9.52
C GLN A 131 -9.45 9.09 9.34
N ASP A 132 -8.76 9.42 10.43
CA ASP A 132 -7.39 9.96 10.37
C ASP A 132 -6.42 8.94 9.78
N ALA A 133 -6.57 7.65 10.13
CA ALA A 133 -5.79 6.57 9.54
C ALA A 133 -6.00 6.47 8.01
N MET A 134 -7.25 6.62 7.54
CA MET A 134 -7.56 6.62 6.11
C MET A 134 -6.97 7.82 5.37
N ILE A 135 -7.01 9.01 5.96
CA ILE A 135 -6.37 10.22 5.40
C ILE A 135 -4.85 10.00 5.32
N THR A 136 -4.25 9.48 6.40
CA THR A 136 -2.81 9.17 6.45
C THR A 136 -2.44 8.14 5.37
N ASN A 137 -3.24 7.09 5.22
CA ASN A 137 -3.05 6.09 4.17
C ASN A 137 -3.18 6.71 2.76
N ALA A 138 -4.16 7.59 2.52
CA ALA A 138 -4.33 8.24 1.22
C ALA A 138 -3.13 9.13 0.84
N ILE A 139 -2.57 9.85 1.80
CA ILE A 139 -1.34 10.65 1.60
C ILE A 139 -0.15 9.75 1.28
N HIS A 140 -0.02 8.63 1.99
CA HIS A 140 1.01 7.61 1.76
C HIS A 140 0.89 6.98 0.36
N GLU A 141 -0.31 6.59 -0.05
CA GLU A 141 -0.61 6.06 -1.38
C GLU A 141 -0.22 7.07 -2.48
N GLY A 142 -0.59 8.35 -2.32
CA GLY A 142 -0.24 9.41 -3.27
C GLY A 142 1.27 9.62 -3.41
N ARG A 143 2.02 9.56 -2.29
CA ARG A 143 3.48 9.65 -2.29
C ARG A 143 4.11 8.51 -3.09
N HIS A 144 3.70 7.26 -2.83
CA HIS A 144 4.22 6.09 -3.55
C HIS A 144 3.76 6.05 -5.01
N PHE A 145 2.57 6.56 -5.32
CA PHE A 145 2.11 6.71 -6.70
C PHE A 145 3.07 7.60 -7.52
N GLY A 146 3.48 8.75 -6.96
CA GLY A 146 4.48 9.63 -7.62
C GLY A 146 5.83 8.94 -7.85
N VAL A 147 6.30 8.16 -6.86
CA VAL A 147 7.54 7.36 -7.00
C VAL A 147 7.39 6.31 -8.10
N ILE A 148 6.28 5.56 -8.12
CA ILE A 148 6.01 4.52 -9.12
C ILE A 148 5.90 5.10 -10.53
N ILE A 149 5.27 6.26 -10.72
CA ILE A 149 5.24 6.96 -12.02
C ILE A 149 6.68 7.25 -12.50
N SER A 150 7.53 7.75 -11.61
CA SER A 150 8.92 8.07 -11.95
C SER A 150 9.72 6.82 -12.30
N LEU A 151 9.61 5.77 -11.50
CA LEU A 151 10.27 4.48 -11.74
C LEU A 151 9.79 3.84 -13.04
N ALA A 152 8.48 3.80 -13.30
CA ALA A 152 7.92 3.21 -14.52
C ALA A 152 8.41 3.93 -15.79
N LYS A 153 8.53 5.26 -15.75
CA LYS A 153 9.10 6.04 -16.86
C LYS A 153 10.57 5.67 -17.13
N LEU A 154 11.37 5.46 -16.08
CA LEU A 154 12.76 5.03 -16.23
C LEU A 154 12.88 3.64 -16.84
N MET A 155 11.94 2.75 -16.53
CA MET A 155 11.93 1.37 -17.05
C MET A 155 11.39 1.26 -18.47
N SER A 156 10.73 2.28 -18.99
CA SER A 156 10.15 2.29 -20.35
C SER A 156 11.08 2.90 -21.40
N GLN A 157 12.27 3.35 -21.02
CA GLN A 157 13.33 3.84 -21.91
C GLN A 157 14.22 2.72 -22.38
#